data_b865e918c48de793a0df0a284580f21d
#
_entry.id   b865e918c48de793a0df0a284580f21d
#
_cell.length_a   1.000
_cell.length_b   1.000
_cell.length_c   1.000
_cell.angle_alpha   90.00
_cell.angle_beta   90.00
_cell.angle_gamma   90.00
#
_symmetry.space_group_name_H-M   'P 1'
#
loop_
_entity.id
_entity.type
_entity.pdbx_description
1 polymer ?
#
loop_
_entity_poly.entity_id
_entity_poly.type
_entity_poly.pdbx_seq_one_letter_code
_entity_poly.pdbx_strand_id
1 'polypeptide(L)'
;QPIKAILPGEIGIENVIFELATSINLPVLDADTAGRRAVPEMNHDTFVLASESILPVVIVSLDGAIKIIDNPNQENEIENIARETAATSTGKTVLIFSHIKQISKIKKIAALHSLTTCINLGEAIKTNDLPTIQNHLFEELQGEILTTAKVTTIFKDKSSNFLSTIVTLRTPQGILDLTIKNEVLALQKDREYIAHIPDSICLLDLKTFLPVHSSEIVKGHFIAIIKIPAISQWQTAKGHEIFGLNYLKN
;
A
#
# COMPACT_ATOMS: atom_id res chain seq x y z
N GLN A 1 13.81 4.58 -27.24
CA GLN A 1 12.58 5.36 -27.44
C GLN A 1 12.44 6.35 -26.28
N PRO A 2 11.91 7.57 -26.52
CA PRO A 2 11.70 8.52 -25.43
C PRO A 2 10.61 8.03 -24.46
N ILE A 3 10.78 8.36 -23.18
CA ILE A 3 9.75 8.15 -22.16
C ILE A 3 8.55 9.00 -22.51
N LYS A 4 7.32 8.46 -22.36
CA LYS A 4 6.07 9.10 -22.75
C LYS A 4 5.16 9.43 -21.59
N ALA A 5 5.32 8.73 -20.48
CA ALA A 5 4.51 8.90 -19.27
C ALA A 5 5.21 8.29 -18.06
N ILE A 6 4.78 8.64 -16.88
CA ILE A 6 5.18 8.03 -15.62
C ILE A 6 4.10 7.05 -15.17
N LEU A 7 4.49 5.84 -14.78
CA LEU A 7 3.63 4.86 -14.15
C LEU A 7 3.96 4.84 -12.65
N PRO A 8 3.00 5.17 -11.76
CA PRO A 8 3.16 5.02 -10.32
C PRO A 8 3.49 3.58 -9.92
N GLY A 9 4.43 3.39 -9.01
CA GLY A 9 4.62 2.12 -8.32
C GLY A 9 3.45 1.86 -7.36
N GLU A 10 3.17 2.81 -6.51
CA GLU A 10 1.99 2.83 -5.65
C GLU A 10 1.39 4.24 -5.60
N ILE A 11 0.10 4.32 -5.26
CA ILE A 11 -0.59 5.59 -5.05
C ILE A 11 -0.74 5.77 -3.54
N GLY A 12 0.08 6.64 -2.99
CA GLY A 12 0.15 6.90 -1.56
C GLY A 12 0.03 8.38 -1.22
N ILE A 13 0.45 8.72 -0.01
CA ILE A 13 0.39 10.07 0.58
C ILE A 13 1.32 11.06 -0.13
N GLU A 14 2.28 10.60 -0.90
CA GLU A 14 3.35 11.44 -1.42
C GLU A 14 3.01 11.95 -2.82
N ASN A 15 2.95 13.26 -2.95
CA ASN A 15 2.73 13.94 -4.24
C ASN A 15 3.98 13.98 -5.13
N VAL A 16 5.09 13.36 -4.71
CA VAL A 16 6.40 13.41 -5.40
C VAL A 16 6.30 13.03 -6.87
N ILE A 17 5.47 12.03 -7.19
CA ILE A 17 5.32 11.56 -8.57
C ILE A 17 4.67 12.63 -9.47
N PHE A 18 3.72 13.42 -8.93
CA PHE A 18 3.06 14.50 -9.67
C PHE A 18 3.98 15.69 -9.84
N GLU A 19 4.78 16.01 -8.81
CA GLU A 19 5.79 17.06 -8.87
C GLU A 19 6.86 16.71 -9.91
N LEU A 20 7.36 15.47 -9.88
CA LEU A 20 8.31 14.98 -10.88
C LEU A 20 7.71 15.05 -12.29
N ALA A 21 6.51 14.51 -12.50
CA ALA A 21 5.83 14.51 -13.78
C ALA A 21 5.69 15.93 -14.34
N THR A 22 5.29 16.88 -13.49
CA THR A 22 5.18 18.29 -13.84
C THR A 22 6.54 18.89 -14.20
N SER A 23 7.59 18.60 -13.44
CA SER A 23 8.94 19.14 -13.65
C SER A 23 9.57 18.72 -14.97
N ILE A 24 9.24 17.51 -15.44
CA ILE A 24 9.77 16.95 -16.70
C ILE A 24 8.74 16.95 -17.84
N ASN A 25 7.59 17.56 -17.62
CA ASN A 25 6.48 17.70 -18.58
C ASN A 25 6.02 16.35 -19.18
N LEU A 26 5.80 15.36 -18.31
CA LEU A 26 5.25 14.06 -18.70
C LEU A 26 3.92 13.81 -17.98
N PRO A 27 2.95 13.15 -18.64
CA PRO A 27 1.71 12.73 -17.98
C PRO A 27 1.98 11.58 -17.00
N VAL A 28 1.15 11.51 -15.94
CA VAL A 28 1.07 10.34 -15.06
C VAL A 28 -0.04 9.42 -15.58
N LEU A 29 0.22 8.11 -15.63
CA LEU A 29 -0.77 7.13 -16.04
C LEU A 29 -1.78 6.89 -14.90
N ASP A 30 -3.05 6.77 -15.26
CA ASP A 30 -4.11 6.35 -14.33
C ASP A 30 -4.04 4.84 -14.09
N ALA A 31 -2.96 4.42 -13.43
CA ALA A 31 -2.65 3.04 -13.09
C ALA A 31 -1.55 3.01 -12.02
N ASP A 32 -1.38 1.87 -11.36
CA ASP A 32 -0.25 1.58 -10.48
C ASP A 32 0.18 0.11 -10.56
N THR A 33 1.33 -0.22 -9.98
CA THR A 33 1.86 -1.58 -9.97
C THR A 33 1.69 -2.30 -8.63
N ALA A 34 1.27 -1.62 -7.57
CA ALA A 34 0.99 -2.23 -6.27
C ALA A 34 -0.42 -2.83 -6.16
N GLY A 35 -1.33 -2.42 -7.04
CA GLY A 35 -2.72 -2.89 -7.03
C GLY A 35 -3.64 -2.08 -6.14
N ARG A 36 -3.54 -0.77 -6.19
CA ARG A 36 -4.36 0.20 -5.45
C ARG A 36 -4.21 0.14 -3.93
N ARG A 37 -3.00 -0.20 -3.47
CA ARG A 37 -2.64 -0.25 -2.06
C ARG A 37 -1.16 0.09 -1.89
N ALA A 38 -0.78 0.52 -0.69
CA ALA A 38 0.60 0.49 -0.27
C ALA A 38 1.01 -0.95 0.04
N VAL A 39 2.25 -1.28 -0.16
CA VAL A 39 2.81 -2.61 0.06
C VAL A 39 4.03 -2.54 0.98
N PRO A 40 4.25 -3.55 1.83
CA PRO A 40 5.37 -3.51 2.76
C PRO A 40 6.74 -3.71 2.10
N GLU A 41 6.79 -4.29 0.90
CA GLU A 41 8.03 -4.61 0.19
C GLU A 41 7.89 -4.38 -1.31
N MET A 42 9.00 -4.06 -1.97
CA MET A 42 9.04 -3.75 -3.40
C MET A 42 8.68 -4.93 -4.31
N ASN A 43 8.90 -6.16 -3.86
CA ASN A 43 8.52 -7.36 -4.60
C ASN A 43 6.99 -7.60 -4.63
N HIS A 44 6.21 -6.84 -3.86
CA HIS A 44 4.75 -6.84 -3.93
C HIS A 44 4.24 -5.97 -5.09
N ASP A 45 4.75 -6.21 -6.28
CA ASP A 45 4.47 -5.51 -7.53
C ASP A 45 3.77 -6.46 -8.51
N THR A 46 2.79 -5.97 -9.27
CA THR A 46 2.03 -6.79 -10.22
C THR A 46 2.89 -7.30 -11.37
N PHE A 47 3.97 -6.61 -11.75
CA PHE A 47 4.93 -7.11 -12.75
C PHE A 47 5.77 -8.27 -12.21
N VAL A 48 6.22 -8.19 -10.95
CA VAL A 48 6.88 -9.31 -10.26
C VAL A 48 5.93 -10.50 -10.18
N LEU A 49 4.68 -10.26 -9.81
CA LEU A 49 3.63 -11.28 -9.78
C LEU A 49 3.44 -11.95 -11.16
N ALA A 50 3.54 -11.18 -12.25
CA ALA A 50 3.49 -11.66 -13.62
C ALA A 50 4.80 -12.29 -14.10
N SER A 51 5.81 -12.48 -13.24
CA SER A 51 7.16 -12.99 -13.58
C SER A 51 7.93 -12.09 -14.56
N GLU A 52 7.64 -10.80 -14.55
CA GLU A 52 8.40 -9.80 -15.29
C GLU A 52 9.48 -9.22 -14.36
N SER A 53 10.71 -9.10 -14.85
CA SER A 53 11.77 -8.44 -14.09
C SER A 53 11.47 -6.95 -13.91
N ILE A 54 11.83 -6.41 -12.74
CA ILE A 54 11.78 -4.97 -12.45
C ILE A 54 13.12 -4.27 -12.77
N LEU A 55 14.12 -5.02 -13.20
CA LEU A 55 15.45 -4.48 -13.55
C LEU A 55 15.44 -3.76 -14.91
N PRO A 56 16.33 -2.77 -15.08
CA PRO A 56 17.18 -2.18 -14.07
C PRO A 56 16.38 -1.31 -13.09
N VAL A 57 16.84 -1.29 -11.83
CA VAL A 57 16.29 -0.41 -10.80
C VAL A 57 17.28 0.70 -10.49
N VAL A 58 16.81 1.92 -10.41
CA VAL A 58 17.59 3.10 -10.02
C VAL A 58 17.06 3.60 -8.69
N ILE A 59 17.93 3.68 -7.69
CA ILE A 59 17.63 4.21 -6.37
C ILE A 59 18.31 5.58 -6.25
N VAL A 60 17.54 6.61 -5.96
CA VAL A 60 18.02 7.99 -5.82
C VAL A 60 17.71 8.49 -4.41
N SER A 61 18.72 8.87 -3.66
CA SER A 61 18.55 9.50 -2.35
C SER A 61 18.35 11.02 -2.45
N LEU A 62 17.78 11.63 -1.42
CA LEU A 62 17.52 13.07 -1.41
C LEU A 62 18.81 13.94 -1.45
N ASP A 63 19.94 13.37 -1.05
CA ASP A 63 21.27 14.03 -1.16
C ASP A 63 21.93 13.82 -2.53
N GLY A 64 21.22 13.21 -3.47
CA GLY A 64 21.63 13.07 -4.87
C GLY A 64 22.49 11.84 -5.15
N ALA A 65 22.72 10.93 -4.19
CA ALA A 65 23.39 9.67 -4.47
C ALA A 65 22.52 8.78 -5.33
N ILE A 66 23.13 8.10 -6.33
CA ILE A 66 22.44 7.25 -7.28
C ILE A 66 23.05 5.85 -7.21
N LYS A 67 22.20 4.83 -7.06
CA LYS A 67 22.57 3.42 -7.24
C LYS A 67 21.79 2.82 -8.39
N ILE A 68 22.45 2.08 -9.24
CA ILE A 68 21.83 1.34 -10.35
C ILE A 68 22.04 -0.14 -10.09
N ILE A 69 20.95 -0.90 -10.13
CA ILE A 69 20.93 -2.35 -9.96
C ILE A 69 20.41 -2.92 -11.27
N ASP A 70 21.27 -3.61 -12.00
CA ASP A 70 20.98 -4.22 -13.31
C ASP A 70 21.33 -5.71 -13.36
N ASN A 71 21.94 -6.24 -12.29
CA ASN A 71 22.33 -7.64 -12.18
C ASN A 71 21.14 -8.49 -11.69
N PRO A 72 20.67 -9.49 -12.48
CA PRO A 72 19.57 -10.37 -12.08
C PRO A 72 19.80 -11.12 -10.76
N ASN A 73 21.06 -11.40 -10.40
CA ASN A 73 21.38 -12.06 -9.13
C ASN A 73 21.11 -11.16 -7.90
N GLN A 74 20.95 -9.86 -8.10
CA GLN A 74 20.66 -8.88 -7.03
C GLN A 74 19.18 -8.49 -6.96
N GLU A 75 18.32 -9.02 -7.82
CA GLU A 75 16.90 -8.66 -7.85
C GLU A 75 16.22 -8.89 -6.51
N ASN A 76 16.55 -9.98 -5.83
CA ASN A 76 16.04 -10.29 -4.47
C ASN A 76 16.64 -9.42 -3.36
N GLU A 77 17.69 -8.66 -3.64
CA GLU A 77 18.38 -7.78 -2.68
C GLU A 77 17.94 -6.33 -2.78
N ILE A 78 17.13 -5.97 -3.78
CA ILE A 78 16.75 -4.58 -4.07
C ILE A 78 16.15 -3.90 -2.84
N GLU A 79 15.25 -4.59 -2.14
CA GLU A 79 14.62 -4.07 -0.92
C GLU A 79 15.66 -3.70 0.15
N ASN A 80 16.59 -4.61 0.42
CA ASN A 80 17.65 -4.37 1.42
C ASN A 80 18.57 -3.21 0.99
N ILE A 81 18.97 -3.18 -0.29
CA ILE A 81 19.80 -2.10 -0.83
C ILE A 81 19.08 -0.74 -0.74
N ALA A 82 17.78 -0.71 -1.01
CA ALA A 82 16.97 0.50 -0.90
C ALA A 82 16.88 0.98 0.55
N ARG A 83 16.59 0.08 1.50
CA ARG A 83 16.53 0.39 2.93
C ARG A 83 17.86 0.85 3.50
N GLU A 84 18.96 0.20 3.17
CA GLU A 84 20.32 0.62 3.56
C GLU A 84 20.65 2.01 2.99
N THR A 85 20.30 2.26 1.73
CA THR A 85 20.51 3.55 1.09
C THR A 85 19.67 4.64 1.77
N ALA A 86 18.40 4.35 2.06
CA ALA A 86 17.54 5.27 2.79
C ALA A 86 18.07 5.55 4.20
N ALA A 87 18.51 4.52 4.95
CA ALA A 87 19.01 4.68 6.32
C ALA A 87 20.21 5.60 6.43
N THR A 88 21.06 5.67 5.39
CA THR A 88 22.27 6.52 5.31
C THR A 88 22.04 7.84 4.61
N SER A 89 20.90 8.04 3.94
CA SER A 89 20.59 9.27 3.21
C SER A 89 20.02 10.37 4.12
N THR A 90 20.14 11.61 3.67
CA THR A 90 19.44 12.75 4.26
C THR A 90 17.93 12.51 4.16
N GLY A 91 17.19 12.72 5.27
CA GLY A 91 15.74 12.49 5.33
C GLY A 91 15.33 11.02 5.40
N LYS A 92 16.27 10.07 5.37
CA LYS A 92 16.02 8.63 5.42
C LYS A 92 14.99 8.15 4.39
N THR A 93 15.03 8.73 3.20
CA THR A 93 14.10 8.48 2.11
C THR A 93 14.86 8.31 0.80
N VAL A 94 14.36 7.46 -0.08
CA VAL A 94 14.86 7.28 -1.44
C VAL A 94 13.69 7.22 -2.41
N LEU A 95 13.95 7.65 -3.65
CA LEU A 95 13.07 7.42 -4.79
C LEU A 95 13.57 6.19 -5.55
N ILE A 96 12.66 5.35 -5.98
CA ILE A 96 12.99 4.11 -6.66
C ILE A 96 12.28 4.10 -8.01
N PHE A 97 13.07 3.87 -9.06
CA PHE A 97 12.59 3.80 -10.44
C PHE A 97 12.91 2.41 -10.99
N SER A 98 11.92 1.68 -11.42
CA SER A 98 12.12 0.43 -12.16
C SER A 98 12.22 0.70 -13.66
N HIS A 99 12.52 -0.35 -14.44
CA HIS A 99 12.72 -0.22 -15.88
C HIS A 99 11.46 0.26 -16.62
N ILE A 100 11.67 0.79 -17.83
CA ILE A 100 10.62 1.31 -18.70
C ILE A 100 9.73 0.16 -19.22
N LYS A 101 8.42 0.29 -19.02
CA LYS A 101 7.41 -0.67 -19.47
C LYS A 101 6.77 -0.22 -20.79
N GLN A 102 6.40 -1.19 -21.62
CA GLN A 102 5.58 -0.92 -22.80
C GLN A 102 4.10 -0.77 -22.40
N ILE A 103 3.38 0.16 -23.02
CA ILE A 103 1.96 0.41 -22.74
C ILE A 103 1.08 -0.84 -22.90
N SER A 104 1.41 -1.72 -23.84
CA SER A 104 0.70 -2.99 -24.03
C SER A 104 0.84 -3.96 -22.85
N LYS A 105 1.97 -3.93 -22.15
CA LYS A 105 2.19 -4.70 -20.91
C LYS A 105 1.49 -4.04 -19.74
N ILE A 106 1.60 -2.72 -19.60
CA ILE A 106 0.93 -1.95 -18.54
C ILE A 106 -0.57 -2.25 -18.52
N LYS A 107 -1.25 -2.18 -19.68
CA LYS A 107 -2.68 -2.48 -19.79
C LYS A 107 -3.09 -3.88 -19.33
N LYS A 108 -2.16 -4.85 -19.33
CA LYS A 108 -2.45 -6.24 -18.97
C LYS A 108 -2.11 -6.56 -17.51
N ILE A 109 -1.13 -5.87 -16.96
CA ILE A 109 -0.48 -6.26 -15.71
C ILE A 109 -0.78 -5.27 -14.58
N ALA A 110 -0.73 -3.96 -14.86
CA ALA A 110 -0.95 -2.94 -13.85
C ALA A 110 -2.41 -2.86 -13.38
N ALA A 111 -2.62 -2.32 -12.19
CA ALA A 111 -3.94 -1.93 -11.72
C ALA A 111 -4.36 -0.65 -12.45
N LEU A 112 -5.38 -0.74 -13.29
CA LEU A 112 -5.89 0.40 -14.06
C LEU A 112 -6.89 1.23 -13.23
N HIS A 113 -7.00 2.50 -13.57
CA HIS A 113 -7.94 3.46 -12.97
C HIS A 113 -7.70 3.75 -11.48
N SER A 114 -6.50 3.52 -10.99
CA SER A 114 -6.18 3.66 -9.56
C SER A 114 -6.26 5.12 -9.11
N LEU A 115 -5.77 6.08 -9.92
CA LEU A 115 -5.85 7.51 -9.59
C LEU A 115 -7.30 8.00 -9.57
N THR A 116 -8.07 7.67 -10.61
CA THR A 116 -9.50 8.00 -10.67
C THR A 116 -10.23 7.42 -9.48
N THR A 117 -9.97 6.15 -9.13
CA THR A 117 -10.55 5.49 -7.95
C THR A 117 -10.22 6.24 -6.66
N CYS A 118 -8.95 6.65 -6.46
CA CYS A 118 -8.55 7.40 -5.27
C CYS A 118 -9.21 8.78 -5.21
N ILE A 119 -9.34 9.48 -6.34
CA ILE A 119 -10.02 10.77 -6.42
C ILE A 119 -11.49 10.62 -6.03
N ASN A 120 -12.21 9.67 -6.64
CA ASN A 120 -13.62 9.44 -6.36
C ASN A 120 -13.87 9.07 -4.91
N LEU A 121 -13.03 8.19 -4.33
CA LEU A 121 -13.11 7.85 -2.90
C LEU A 121 -12.83 9.07 -2.02
N GLY A 122 -11.87 9.91 -2.39
CA GLY A 122 -11.58 11.17 -1.69
C GLY A 122 -12.79 12.12 -1.69
N GLU A 123 -13.52 12.25 -2.81
CA GLU A 123 -14.74 13.06 -2.89
C GLU A 123 -15.86 12.47 -2.01
N ALA A 124 -16.01 11.14 -1.96
CA ALA A 124 -16.96 10.49 -1.05
C ALA A 124 -16.62 10.75 0.43
N ILE A 125 -15.34 10.69 0.79
CA ILE A 125 -14.84 10.95 2.14
C ILE A 125 -15.13 12.39 2.58
N LYS A 126 -15.01 13.38 1.67
CA LYS A 126 -15.30 14.80 1.95
C LYS A 126 -16.75 15.06 2.35
N THR A 127 -17.66 14.14 2.08
CA THR A 127 -19.07 14.29 2.53
C THR A 127 -19.21 14.20 4.04
N ASN A 128 -18.24 13.63 4.75
CA ASN A 128 -18.26 13.34 6.19
C ASN A 128 -19.49 12.52 6.61
N ASP A 129 -19.96 11.63 5.72
CA ASP A 129 -21.15 10.81 5.90
C ASP A 129 -20.83 9.33 5.67
N LEU A 130 -20.85 8.51 6.73
CA LEU A 130 -20.53 7.09 6.66
C LEU A 130 -21.41 6.31 5.67
N PRO A 131 -22.74 6.50 5.62
CA PRO A 131 -23.58 5.86 4.61
C PRO A 131 -23.15 6.15 3.17
N THR A 132 -22.85 7.41 2.84
CA THR A 132 -22.36 7.81 1.51
C THR A 132 -21.03 7.15 1.19
N ILE A 133 -20.09 7.15 2.15
CA ILE A 133 -18.79 6.49 2.03
C ILE A 133 -18.99 4.98 1.82
N GLN A 134 -19.85 4.35 2.62
CA GLN A 134 -20.15 2.91 2.51
C GLN A 134 -20.74 2.55 1.14
N ASN A 135 -21.68 3.34 0.63
CA ASN A 135 -22.28 3.10 -0.68
C ASN A 135 -21.23 3.22 -1.79
N HIS A 136 -20.37 4.24 -1.74
CA HIS A 136 -19.30 4.42 -2.71
C HIS A 136 -18.29 3.26 -2.67
N LEU A 137 -17.87 2.83 -1.47
CA LEU A 137 -16.99 1.69 -1.30
C LEU A 137 -17.60 0.41 -1.89
N PHE A 138 -18.89 0.18 -1.68
CA PHE A 138 -19.57 -1.01 -2.20
C PHE A 138 -19.70 -0.98 -3.72
N GLU A 139 -20.20 0.12 -4.29
CA GLU A 139 -20.49 0.23 -5.72
C GLU A 139 -19.21 0.27 -6.58
N GLU A 140 -18.21 1.02 -6.16
CA GLU A 140 -17.00 1.27 -6.96
C GLU A 140 -15.87 0.26 -6.67
N LEU A 141 -15.78 -0.26 -5.46
CA LEU A 141 -14.66 -1.06 -4.98
C LEU A 141 -15.04 -2.44 -4.44
N GLN A 142 -16.33 -2.76 -4.38
CA GLN A 142 -16.83 -3.95 -3.68
C GLN A 142 -16.35 -4.01 -2.22
N GLY A 143 -16.07 -2.84 -1.66
CA GLY A 143 -15.56 -2.67 -0.31
C GLY A 143 -16.68 -2.53 0.72
N GLU A 144 -16.34 -2.68 1.97
CA GLU A 144 -17.28 -2.60 3.09
C GLU A 144 -16.64 -1.98 4.34
N ILE A 145 -17.47 -1.29 5.14
CA ILE A 145 -17.10 -0.93 6.50
C ILE A 145 -17.42 -2.13 7.40
N LEU A 146 -16.38 -2.82 7.87
CA LEU A 146 -16.53 -4.02 8.71
C LEU A 146 -17.11 -3.69 10.08
N THR A 147 -16.63 -2.65 10.71
CA THR A 147 -17.07 -2.20 12.03
C THR A 147 -16.49 -0.83 12.36
N THR A 148 -17.01 -0.24 13.44
CA THR A 148 -16.40 0.91 14.11
C THR A 148 -15.79 0.47 15.43
N ALA A 149 -14.67 1.07 15.83
CA ALA A 149 -13.92 0.64 16.99
C ALA A 149 -13.23 1.80 17.71
N LYS A 150 -12.95 1.59 19.00
CA LYS A 150 -12.06 2.45 19.78
C LYS A 150 -10.72 1.74 19.99
N VAL A 151 -9.63 2.43 19.69
CA VAL A 151 -8.26 1.95 19.97
C VAL A 151 -8.04 1.94 21.50
N THR A 152 -7.74 0.77 22.05
CA THR A 152 -7.52 0.60 23.50
C THR A 152 -6.07 0.40 23.88
N THR A 153 -5.32 -0.39 23.09
CA THR A 153 -3.92 -0.72 23.36
C THR A 153 -3.14 -0.75 22.07
N ILE A 154 -1.87 -0.37 22.11
CA ILE A 154 -0.92 -0.45 21.00
C ILE A 154 0.34 -1.11 21.56
N PHE A 155 0.66 -2.29 21.04
CA PHE A 155 1.88 -3.02 21.37
C PHE A 155 2.80 -3.01 20.14
N LYS A 156 4.04 -2.49 20.31
CA LYS A 156 5.05 -2.44 19.26
C LYS A 156 6.13 -3.47 19.56
N ASP A 157 6.23 -4.48 18.71
CA ASP A 157 7.32 -5.45 18.76
C ASP A 157 8.51 -4.91 17.97
N LYS A 158 9.62 -4.74 18.67
CA LYS A 158 10.90 -4.26 18.11
C LYS A 158 11.89 -5.40 17.85
N SER A 159 11.49 -6.65 18.06
CA SER A 159 12.37 -7.81 17.96
C SER A 159 12.67 -8.25 16.53
N SER A 160 11.89 -7.79 15.55
CA SER A 160 12.08 -8.09 14.12
C SER A 160 12.65 -6.88 13.36
N ASN A 161 13.26 -7.12 12.20
CA ASN A 161 13.73 -6.08 11.27
C ASN A 161 12.61 -5.18 10.77
N PHE A 162 11.36 -5.62 10.90
CA PHE A 162 10.17 -4.84 10.65
C PHE A 162 9.45 -4.58 11.97
N LEU A 163 9.12 -3.31 12.22
CA LEU A 163 8.33 -2.94 13.38
C LEU A 163 6.92 -3.56 13.25
N SER A 164 6.71 -4.70 13.90
CA SER A 164 5.38 -5.29 14.01
C SER A 164 4.60 -4.60 15.13
N THR A 165 3.38 -4.21 14.83
CA THR A 165 2.50 -3.54 15.80
C THR A 165 1.18 -4.29 15.89
N ILE A 166 0.76 -4.59 17.12
CA ILE A 166 -0.58 -5.12 17.40
C ILE A 166 -1.40 -4.00 18.03
N VAL A 167 -2.54 -3.70 17.43
CA VAL A 167 -3.48 -2.69 17.94
C VAL A 167 -4.76 -3.38 18.39
N THR A 168 -5.02 -3.34 19.70
CA THR A 168 -6.25 -3.90 20.27
C THR A 168 -7.37 -2.86 20.21
N LEU A 169 -8.51 -3.28 19.70
CA LEU A 169 -9.69 -2.50 19.42
C LEU A 169 -10.87 -2.99 20.25
N ARG A 170 -11.66 -2.06 20.76
CA ARG A 170 -12.96 -2.35 21.36
C ARG A 170 -14.08 -1.97 20.39
N THR A 171 -14.93 -2.93 20.08
CA THR A 171 -16.11 -2.77 19.24
C THR A 171 -17.39 -3.12 20.02
N PRO A 172 -18.59 -2.82 19.50
CA PRO A 172 -19.83 -3.32 20.07
C PRO A 172 -19.91 -4.86 20.14
N GLN A 173 -19.20 -5.56 19.23
CA GLN A 173 -19.21 -7.03 19.11
C GLN A 173 -18.07 -7.71 19.89
N GLY A 174 -17.24 -6.95 20.62
CA GLY A 174 -16.14 -7.47 21.42
C GLY A 174 -14.78 -6.86 21.10
N ILE A 175 -13.74 -7.60 21.40
CA ILE A 175 -12.34 -7.19 21.19
C ILE A 175 -11.85 -7.73 19.85
N LEU A 176 -11.15 -6.87 19.10
CA LEU A 176 -10.48 -7.21 17.86
C LEU A 176 -9.00 -6.80 17.95
N ASP A 177 -8.16 -7.48 17.20
CA ASP A 177 -6.75 -7.12 17.06
C ASP A 177 -6.40 -6.84 15.58
N LEU A 178 -5.72 -5.72 15.34
CA LEU A 178 -5.09 -5.40 14.06
C LEU A 178 -3.62 -5.79 14.13
N THR A 179 -3.16 -6.50 13.12
CA THR A 179 -1.73 -6.73 12.87
C THR A 179 -1.24 -5.75 11.83
N ILE A 180 -0.20 -4.99 12.17
CA ILE A 180 0.38 -3.95 11.32
C ILE A 180 1.87 -4.19 11.13
N LYS A 181 2.33 -4.15 9.88
CA LYS A 181 3.73 -4.18 9.48
C LYS A 181 3.86 -3.24 8.27
N ASN A 182 4.22 -1.98 8.51
CA ASN A 182 4.05 -0.86 7.59
C ASN A 182 2.56 -0.56 7.32
N GLU A 183 1.84 -1.55 6.78
CA GLU A 183 0.43 -1.53 6.46
C GLU A 183 -0.38 -2.40 7.43
N VAL A 184 -1.69 -2.21 7.46
CA VAL A 184 -2.59 -3.11 8.17
C VAL A 184 -2.70 -4.41 7.39
N LEU A 185 -2.19 -5.49 7.96
CA LEU A 185 -2.11 -6.79 7.30
C LEU A 185 -3.26 -7.73 7.65
N ALA A 186 -3.82 -7.60 8.86
CA ALA A 186 -4.91 -8.47 9.30
C ALA A 186 -5.77 -7.81 10.38
N LEU A 187 -7.05 -8.18 10.40
CA LEU A 187 -8.00 -7.96 11.48
C LEU A 187 -8.45 -9.32 12.01
N GLN A 188 -8.35 -9.53 13.32
CA GLN A 188 -8.67 -10.81 13.97
C GLN A 188 -9.64 -10.62 15.13
N LYS A 189 -10.45 -11.65 15.39
CA LYS A 189 -11.22 -11.85 16.59
C LYS A 189 -10.96 -13.26 17.11
N ASP A 190 -10.60 -13.40 18.37
CA ASP A 190 -10.37 -14.70 19.01
C ASP A 190 -9.41 -15.62 18.19
N ARG A 191 -8.38 -15.02 17.55
CA ARG A 191 -7.41 -15.64 16.64
C ARG A 191 -7.96 -16.06 15.27
N GLU A 192 -9.22 -15.78 14.97
CA GLU A 192 -9.79 -15.97 13.63
C GLU A 192 -9.69 -14.72 12.79
N TYR A 193 -9.31 -14.85 11.51
CA TYR A 193 -9.20 -13.74 10.60
C TYR A 193 -10.58 -13.30 10.11
N ILE A 194 -10.91 -12.01 10.36
CA ILE A 194 -12.09 -11.34 9.79
C ILE A 194 -11.73 -10.76 8.42
N ALA A 195 -10.55 -10.17 8.33
CA ALA A 195 -9.98 -9.66 7.08
C ALA A 195 -8.45 -9.81 7.11
N HIS A 196 -7.85 -10.04 5.97
CA HIS A 196 -6.40 -10.17 5.86
C HIS A 196 -5.94 -9.87 4.43
N ILE A 197 -4.63 -9.64 4.27
CA ILE A 197 -3.98 -9.56 2.96
C ILE A 197 -4.28 -10.81 2.11
N PRO A 198 -4.42 -10.65 0.79
CA PRO A 198 -4.09 -9.48 -0.02
C PRO A 198 -5.16 -8.39 -0.03
N ASP A 199 -6.29 -8.53 0.65
CA ASP A 199 -7.28 -7.46 0.77
C ASP A 199 -6.69 -6.24 1.45
N SER A 200 -7.11 -5.05 1.07
CA SER A 200 -6.71 -3.81 1.73
C SER A 200 -7.58 -3.59 2.97
N ILE A 201 -6.94 -3.32 4.10
CA ILE A 201 -7.61 -2.94 5.34
C ILE A 201 -7.25 -1.50 5.63
N CYS A 202 -8.21 -0.59 5.51
CA CYS A 202 -8.03 0.84 5.66
C CYS A 202 -8.72 1.32 6.94
N LEU A 203 -8.19 2.40 7.52
CA LEU A 203 -8.72 3.00 8.73
C LEU A 203 -9.17 4.43 8.44
N LEU A 204 -10.36 4.79 8.92
CA LEU A 204 -10.92 6.13 8.81
C LEU A 204 -11.21 6.68 10.21
N ASP A 205 -10.70 7.84 10.56
CA ASP A 205 -11.01 8.52 11.82
C ASP A 205 -12.46 9.02 11.79
N LEU A 206 -13.24 8.63 12.79
CA LEU A 206 -14.68 8.96 12.86
C LEU A 206 -14.97 10.40 13.31
N LYS A 207 -13.96 11.14 13.76
CA LYS A 207 -14.11 12.53 14.15
C LYS A 207 -13.79 13.48 13.00
N THR A 208 -12.75 13.17 12.24
CA THR A 208 -12.23 14.02 11.16
C THR A 208 -12.65 13.56 9.78
N PHE A 209 -13.09 12.29 9.65
CA PHE A 209 -13.33 11.60 8.38
C PHE A 209 -12.10 11.57 7.47
N LEU A 210 -10.91 11.60 8.05
CA LEU A 210 -9.65 11.45 7.31
C LEU A 210 -9.13 10.02 7.45
N PRO A 211 -8.47 9.49 6.40
CA PRO A 211 -7.74 8.23 6.51
C PRO A 211 -6.68 8.31 7.60
N VAL A 212 -6.51 7.23 8.35
CA VAL A 212 -5.51 7.13 9.43
C VAL A 212 -4.35 6.28 8.94
N HIS A 213 -3.18 6.90 8.82
CA HIS A 213 -1.96 6.16 8.53
C HIS A 213 -1.56 5.26 9.70
N SER A 214 -0.96 4.10 9.42
CA SER A 214 -0.57 3.11 10.45
C SER A 214 0.32 3.69 11.56
N SER A 215 1.19 4.64 11.23
CA SER A 215 2.07 5.33 12.20
C SER A 215 1.35 6.36 13.08
N GLU A 216 0.15 6.80 12.70
CA GLU A 216 -0.62 7.86 13.37
C GLU A 216 -1.66 7.31 14.34
N ILE A 217 -1.78 5.98 14.40
CA ILE A 217 -2.73 5.34 15.32
C ILE A 217 -2.32 5.63 16.77
N VAL A 218 -3.25 6.19 17.55
CA VAL A 218 -3.03 6.45 18.97
C VAL A 218 -4.16 5.88 19.82
N LYS A 219 -3.87 5.59 21.09
CA LYS A 219 -4.86 5.13 22.04
C LYS A 219 -5.98 6.17 22.20
N GLY A 220 -7.20 5.70 22.13
CA GLY A 220 -8.40 6.54 22.25
C GLY A 220 -9.01 6.94 20.92
N HIS A 221 -8.34 6.73 19.76
CA HIS A 221 -8.96 6.95 18.46
C HIS A 221 -10.25 6.16 18.30
N PHE A 222 -11.24 6.79 17.67
CA PHE A 222 -12.45 6.15 17.18
C PHE A 222 -12.32 6.03 15.67
N ILE A 223 -12.32 4.82 15.15
CA ILE A 223 -12.05 4.53 13.74
C ILE A 223 -13.13 3.64 13.14
N ALA A 224 -13.40 3.83 11.86
CA ALA A 224 -14.04 2.82 11.02
C ALA A 224 -12.96 1.94 10.39
N ILE A 225 -13.20 0.64 10.33
CA ILE A 225 -12.32 -0.35 9.70
C ILE A 225 -12.99 -0.74 8.39
N ILE A 226 -12.28 -0.48 7.30
CA ILE A 226 -12.75 -0.67 5.93
C ILE A 226 -11.96 -1.81 5.31
N LYS A 227 -12.66 -2.74 4.65
CA LYS A 227 -12.06 -3.77 3.82
C LYS A 227 -12.36 -3.46 2.37
N ILE A 228 -11.34 -3.51 1.52
CA ILE A 228 -11.45 -3.41 0.07
C ILE A 228 -10.83 -4.69 -0.52
N PRO A 229 -11.59 -5.50 -1.29
CA PRO A 229 -11.06 -6.70 -1.91
C PRO A 229 -9.83 -6.39 -2.77
N ALA A 230 -8.87 -7.31 -2.77
CA ALA A 230 -7.71 -7.22 -3.63
C ALA A 230 -8.13 -7.27 -5.11
N ILE A 231 -7.35 -6.63 -5.98
CA ILE A 231 -7.52 -6.77 -7.43
C ILE A 231 -7.29 -8.21 -7.86
N SER A 232 -7.86 -8.58 -9.02
CA SER A 232 -7.83 -9.97 -9.52
C SER A 232 -6.44 -10.56 -9.63
N GLN A 233 -5.43 -9.77 -9.93
CA GLN A 233 -4.02 -10.20 -10.00
C GLN A 233 -3.55 -10.80 -8.67
N TRP A 234 -3.89 -10.17 -7.53
CA TRP A 234 -3.52 -10.65 -6.20
C TRP A 234 -4.40 -11.79 -5.68
N GLN A 235 -5.59 -12.00 -6.26
CA GLN A 235 -6.49 -13.11 -5.88
C GLN A 235 -6.10 -14.46 -6.50
N THR A 236 -4.99 -14.54 -7.22
CA THR A 236 -4.44 -15.77 -7.77
C THR A 236 -3.72 -16.62 -6.72
N ALA A 237 -3.52 -17.92 -6.98
CA ALA A 237 -2.74 -18.78 -6.09
C ALA A 237 -1.33 -18.21 -5.82
N LYS A 238 -0.66 -17.70 -6.87
CA LYS A 238 0.66 -17.06 -6.75
C LYS A 238 0.59 -15.75 -5.95
N GLY A 239 -0.47 -14.95 -6.13
CA GLY A 239 -0.70 -13.73 -5.34
C GLY A 239 -0.82 -14.03 -3.85
N HIS A 240 -1.58 -15.06 -3.49
CA HIS A 240 -1.71 -15.51 -2.11
C HIS A 240 -0.43 -16.16 -1.55
N GLU A 241 0.37 -16.81 -2.40
CA GLU A 241 1.69 -17.33 -2.01
C GLU A 241 2.64 -16.19 -1.62
N ILE A 242 2.71 -15.14 -2.44
CA ILE A 242 3.61 -14.00 -2.22
C ILE A 242 3.09 -13.09 -1.11
N PHE A 243 1.80 -12.75 -1.11
CA PHE A 243 1.21 -11.76 -0.23
C PHE A 243 -0.14 -12.20 0.33
N GLY A 244 -0.16 -13.35 1.01
CA GLY A 244 -1.34 -13.90 1.69
C GLY A 244 -1.02 -14.27 3.13
N LEU A 245 -1.81 -15.19 3.71
CA LEU A 245 -1.67 -15.60 5.12
C LEU A 245 -0.29 -16.12 5.50
N ASN A 246 0.45 -16.72 4.55
CA ASN A 246 1.80 -17.20 4.84
C ASN A 246 2.78 -16.06 5.12
N TYR A 247 2.60 -14.91 4.50
CA TYR A 247 3.39 -13.70 4.77
C TYR A 247 3.20 -13.18 6.20
N LEU A 248 2.04 -13.42 6.83
CA LEU A 248 1.77 -13.02 8.22
C LEU A 248 2.50 -13.90 9.25
N LYS A 249 2.97 -15.08 8.86
CA LYS A 249 3.61 -16.06 9.76
C LYS A 249 5.13 -15.92 9.79
N ASN A 250 5.69 -15.17 8.85
CA ASN A 250 7.12 -14.88 8.73
C ASN A 250 7.42 -13.46 9.28
#